data_fa6bae6721fd2bc39b75cad5bada42ec
#
_entry.id   fa6bae6721fd2bc39b75cad5bada42ec
#
_cell.length_a   1.000
_cell.length_b   1.000
_cell.length_c   1.000
_cell.angle_alpha   90.00
_cell.angle_beta   90.00
_cell.angle_gamma   90.00
#
_symmetry.space_group_name_H-M   'P 1'
#
loop_
_entity.id
_entity.type
_entity.pdbx_description
1 polymer ?
#
loop_
_entity_poly.entity_id
_entity_poly.type
_entity_poly.pdbx_seq_one_letter_code
_entity_poly.pdbx_strand_id
1 'polypeptide(L)'
;MTHTNTLLARLERAGDRAGTITFVTGDADGTRYSTEPVEWARLHDDARAVASALQARGIGPGSTVGILGPTSRPLVTAIQATWLAGATLAMLPLPMRLGSIEEFIESTRRRIESAGASIVLVDPVLSDFVPSDIAVTTFAELAAGASVDRYHAPIVDPDALAILQFTSGSTADPKGVMLPHRCVTANIDAICAGAQFDLDHERVASWLPLYHDMGLIGLLAVPMTTGVDLVLAGPQDFLAAPARWMDWMSTFRCTITGGPNFAYALAARALRRADSLDLSAWRLALNGAEPIDPDSVEAFLAAGAPFGLDPGAAFCVYGMAEATLAISFPTPGSGMTVDTVDRRVLETDRYAAPVATDANNARRLPRLGRVLNGLTLRVVDPDTGVRCHDREVGEIELRGDSITPGYFRNPEATAASFRDGWLRTGDLGYLAEGEIVICGRRKDVIIVGGRNVFPEDIERAVALVDGVRAGNVIAFGAPGRKGRESIIVVAETKSFDAGADPVRTAVAERVTRAIGIPPSEIVLVAPGSLPKTSSGKLQRSLCKDRYLSDILVPV
;
A
#
# COMPACT_ATOMS: atom_id res chain seq x y z
N MET A 1 17.50 -10.67 28.80
CA MET A 1 16.20 -11.00 28.15
C MET A 1 15.88 -10.14 26.93
N THR A 2 16.81 -9.74 26.07
CA THR A 2 16.56 -8.64 25.13
C THR A 2 16.96 -8.88 23.67
N HIS A 3 17.51 -10.03 23.32
CA HIS A 3 18.01 -10.26 21.96
C HIS A 3 17.02 -10.89 20.98
N THR A 4 15.79 -11.24 21.41
CA THR A 4 14.83 -11.98 20.58
C THR A 4 13.90 -11.09 19.73
N ASN A 5 13.89 -9.78 19.98
CA ASN A 5 12.89 -8.85 19.39
C ASN A 5 13.48 -7.96 18.27
N THR A 6 14.41 -8.50 17.50
CA THR A 6 14.97 -7.83 16.32
C THR A 6 14.74 -8.67 15.06
N LEU A 7 14.66 -8.01 13.89
CA LEU A 7 14.58 -8.72 12.61
C LEU A 7 15.76 -9.68 12.43
N LEU A 8 16.98 -9.25 12.82
CA LEU A 8 18.18 -10.09 12.77
C LEU A 8 17.96 -11.42 13.50
N ALA A 9 17.50 -11.37 14.75
CA ALA A 9 17.27 -12.59 15.54
C ALA A 9 16.18 -13.49 14.94
N ARG A 10 15.20 -12.91 14.22
CA ARG A 10 14.16 -13.68 13.52
C ARG A 10 14.67 -14.33 12.25
N LEU A 11 15.49 -13.62 11.48
CA LEU A 11 16.13 -14.13 10.28
C LEU A 11 17.03 -15.33 10.59
N GLU A 12 17.83 -15.23 11.66
CA GLU A 12 18.70 -16.35 12.12
C GLU A 12 17.87 -17.60 12.46
N ARG A 13 16.73 -17.46 13.11
CA ARG A 13 15.84 -18.58 13.42
C ARG A 13 15.11 -19.15 12.20
N ALA A 14 14.79 -18.30 11.23
CA ALA A 14 14.10 -18.72 10.02
C ALA A 14 15.01 -19.47 9.04
N GLY A 15 16.32 -19.22 9.10
CA GLY A 15 17.32 -19.92 8.29
C GLY A 15 17.36 -21.44 8.48
N ASP A 16 16.86 -21.94 9.62
CA ASP A 16 16.76 -23.39 9.88
C ASP A 16 15.50 -24.05 9.29
N ARG A 17 14.61 -23.27 8.66
CA ARG A 17 13.38 -23.79 8.06
C ARG A 17 13.55 -24.16 6.60
N ALA A 18 12.81 -25.18 6.15
CA ALA A 18 12.90 -25.76 4.81
C ALA A 18 12.11 -25.01 3.72
N GLY A 19 11.60 -23.80 3.98
CA GLY A 19 10.81 -23.06 3.00
C GLY A 19 11.65 -22.44 1.88
N THR A 20 10.95 -22.02 0.82
CA THR A 20 11.55 -21.57 -0.44
C THR A 20 11.00 -20.22 -0.85
N ILE A 21 11.87 -19.36 -1.38
CA ILE A 21 11.46 -18.21 -2.18
C ILE A 21 11.62 -18.54 -3.66
N THR A 22 10.56 -18.39 -4.44
CA THR A 22 10.57 -18.58 -5.90
C THR A 22 10.45 -17.22 -6.56
N PHE A 23 11.53 -16.76 -7.20
CA PHE A 23 11.50 -15.54 -7.99
C PHE A 23 10.84 -15.83 -9.33
N VAL A 24 9.91 -14.97 -9.74
CA VAL A 24 9.18 -15.05 -10.99
C VAL A 24 9.54 -13.85 -11.86
N THR A 25 9.97 -14.09 -13.09
CA THR A 25 10.29 -13.06 -14.08
C THR A 25 9.50 -13.31 -15.35
N GLY A 26 8.65 -12.38 -15.71
CA GLY A 26 7.85 -12.43 -16.93
C GLY A 26 8.66 -12.05 -18.16
N ASP A 27 8.31 -12.62 -19.30
CA ASP A 27 8.78 -12.17 -20.59
C ASP A 27 8.11 -10.84 -21.01
N ALA A 28 8.73 -10.14 -21.96
CA ALA A 28 8.30 -8.82 -22.41
C ALA A 28 6.94 -8.84 -23.14
N ASP A 29 6.57 -9.96 -23.77
CA ASP A 29 5.31 -10.11 -24.52
C ASP A 29 4.13 -10.53 -23.64
N GLY A 30 4.37 -10.81 -22.36
CA GLY A 30 3.33 -11.17 -21.42
C GLY A 30 2.83 -12.62 -21.51
N THR A 31 3.45 -13.47 -22.36
CA THR A 31 2.95 -14.82 -22.64
C THR A 31 3.50 -15.88 -21.71
N ARG A 32 4.73 -15.72 -21.20
CA ARG A 32 5.43 -16.69 -20.36
C ARG A 32 6.12 -16.02 -19.18
N TYR A 33 6.58 -16.85 -18.26
CA TYR A 33 7.49 -16.44 -17.18
C TYR A 33 8.48 -17.58 -16.88
N SER A 34 9.63 -17.20 -16.34
CA SER A 34 10.62 -18.11 -15.77
C SER A 34 10.55 -18.08 -14.24
N THR A 35 11.06 -19.11 -13.61
CA THR A 35 11.08 -19.24 -12.16
C THR A 35 12.47 -19.64 -11.67
N GLU A 36 12.90 -19.03 -10.57
CA GLU A 36 14.14 -19.37 -9.86
C GLU A 36 13.79 -19.69 -8.40
N PRO A 37 13.62 -20.97 -8.02
CA PRO A 37 13.42 -21.36 -6.63
C PRO A 37 14.76 -21.33 -5.88
N VAL A 38 14.74 -20.75 -4.67
CA VAL A 38 15.89 -20.64 -3.77
C VAL A 38 15.44 -20.98 -2.35
N GLU A 39 16.09 -21.91 -1.70
CA GLU A 39 15.84 -22.20 -0.28
C GLU A 39 16.16 -20.99 0.59
N TRP A 40 15.34 -20.71 1.60
CA TRP A 40 15.61 -19.60 2.53
C TRP A 40 16.99 -19.71 3.18
N ALA A 41 17.43 -20.92 3.55
CA ALA A 41 18.76 -21.16 4.09
C ALA A 41 19.86 -20.67 3.13
N ARG A 42 19.74 -20.98 1.84
CA ARG A 42 20.70 -20.53 0.82
C ARG A 42 20.70 -19.02 0.65
N LEU A 43 19.50 -18.40 0.58
CA LEU A 43 19.38 -16.94 0.49
C LEU A 43 19.98 -16.27 1.74
N HIS A 44 19.80 -16.87 2.91
CA HIS A 44 20.34 -16.39 4.17
C HIS A 44 21.87 -16.41 4.19
N ASP A 45 22.49 -17.47 3.70
CA ASP A 45 23.95 -17.53 3.57
C ASP A 45 24.48 -16.50 2.56
N ASP A 46 23.82 -16.35 1.41
CA ASP A 46 24.15 -15.31 0.44
C ASP A 46 24.04 -13.91 1.09
N ALA A 47 23.00 -13.67 1.91
CA ALA A 47 22.80 -12.40 2.61
C ALA A 47 23.84 -12.17 3.73
N ARG A 48 24.27 -13.20 4.46
CA ARG A 48 25.39 -13.11 5.42
C ARG A 48 26.70 -12.73 4.71
N ALA A 49 26.97 -13.35 3.56
CA ALA A 49 28.14 -13.00 2.77
C ALA A 49 28.09 -11.54 2.34
N VAL A 50 26.96 -11.04 1.80
CA VAL A 50 26.78 -9.65 1.42
C VAL A 50 26.85 -8.71 2.64
N ALA A 51 26.30 -9.10 3.79
CA ALA A 51 26.42 -8.35 5.04
C ALA A 51 27.87 -8.18 5.48
N SER A 52 28.73 -9.20 5.31
CA SER A 52 30.16 -9.08 5.58
C SER A 52 30.84 -8.03 4.71
N ALA A 53 30.43 -7.91 3.44
CA ALA A 53 30.95 -6.90 2.54
C ALA A 53 30.46 -5.47 2.88
N LEU A 54 29.27 -5.33 3.45
CA LEU A 54 28.78 -4.08 4.05
C LEU A 54 29.59 -3.71 5.28
N GLN A 55 29.80 -4.67 6.19
CA GLN A 55 30.61 -4.49 7.41
C GLN A 55 32.05 -4.08 7.09
N ALA A 56 32.66 -4.69 6.08
CA ALA A 56 34.00 -4.31 5.60
C ALA A 56 34.10 -2.87 5.09
N ARG A 57 32.96 -2.26 4.72
CA ARG A 57 32.84 -0.84 4.34
C ARG A 57 32.43 0.07 5.51
N GLY A 58 32.38 -0.46 6.72
CA GLY A 58 31.98 0.27 7.92
C GLY A 58 30.46 0.46 8.07
N ILE A 59 29.66 -0.27 7.31
CA ILE A 59 28.19 -0.24 7.40
C ILE A 59 27.73 -1.20 8.49
N GLY A 60 26.95 -0.68 9.45
CA GLY A 60 26.47 -1.44 10.59
C GLY A 60 25.42 -0.67 11.38
N PRO A 61 25.25 -0.94 12.69
CA PRO A 61 24.30 -0.23 13.54
C PRO A 61 24.47 1.29 13.45
N GLY A 62 23.39 2.03 13.20
CA GLY A 62 23.37 3.48 13.00
C GLY A 62 23.62 3.93 11.55
N SER A 63 24.03 3.05 10.65
CA SER A 63 24.11 3.34 9.21
C SER A 63 22.75 3.17 8.53
N THR A 64 22.49 3.94 7.47
CA THR A 64 21.32 3.75 6.59
C THR A 64 21.80 3.30 5.20
N VAL A 65 21.18 2.24 4.68
CA VAL A 65 21.43 1.70 3.34
C VAL A 65 20.25 2.02 2.44
N GLY A 66 20.48 2.87 1.43
CA GLY A 66 19.52 3.10 0.35
C GLY A 66 19.57 1.95 -0.66
N ILE A 67 18.43 1.43 -1.11
CA ILE A 67 18.38 0.36 -2.11
C ILE A 67 17.46 0.77 -3.27
N LEU A 68 17.98 0.73 -4.50
CA LEU A 68 17.25 0.99 -5.75
C LEU A 68 17.43 -0.17 -6.72
N GLY A 69 16.36 -0.89 -7.01
CA GLY A 69 16.41 -2.02 -7.94
C GLY A 69 15.04 -2.65 -8.19
N PRO A 70 14.87 -3.36 -9.32
CA PRO A 70 13.68 -4.18 -9.55
C PRO A 70 13.67 -5.37 -8.62
N THR A 71 12.46 -5.91 -8.37
CA THR A 71 12.29 -7.14 -7.58
C THR A 71 13.10 -8.27 -8.21
N SER A 72 14.10 -8.76 -7.47
CA SER A 72 15.05 -9.78 -7.94
C SER A 72 15.75 -10.44 -6.76
N ARG A 73 16.39 -11.60 -6.99
CA ARG A 73 17.19 -12.26 -5.94
C ARG A 73 18.28 -11.35 -5.36
N PRO A 74 19.12 -10.65 -6.17
CA PRO A 74 20.10 -9.71 -5.61
C PRO A 74 19.49 -8.60 -4.74
N LEU A 75 18.34 -8.05 -5.12
CA LEU A 75 17.64 -7.05 -4.32
C LEU A 75 17.20 -7.60 -2.97
N VAL A 76 16.55 -8.77 -2.95
CA VAL A 76 16.06 -9.40 -1.71
C VAL A 76 17.23 -9.81 -0.82
N THR A 77 18.33 -10.32 -1.40
CA THR A 77 19.58 -10.61 -0.69
C THR A 77 20.15 -9.34 -0.04
N ALA A 78 20.17 -8.21 -0.76
CA ALA A 78 20.65 -6.93 -0.23
C ALA A 78 19.77 -6.38 0.90
N ILE A 79 18.44 -6.54 0.80
CA ILE A 79 17.49 -6.18 1.88
C ILE A 79 17.82 -6.97 3.15
N GLN A 80 17.91 -8.29 3.04
CA GLN A 80 18.23 -9.17 4.18
C GLN A 80 19.62 -8.88 4.75
N ALA A 81 20.63 -8.67 3.88
CA ALA A 81 22.00 -8.33 4.26
C ALA A 81 22.08 -7.01 5.04
N THR A 82 21.25 -6.02 4.68
CA THR A 82 21.16 -4.75 5.40
C THR A 82 20.74 -4.98 6.85
N TRP A 83 19.70 -5.77 7.09
CA TRP A 83 19.25 -6.10 8.45
C TRP A 83 20.27 -6.98 9.21
N LEU A 84 20.94 -7.92 8.52
CA LEU A 84 22.00 -8.75 9.12
C LEU A 84 23.23 -7.92 9.49
N ALA A 85 23.55 -6.89 8.75
CA ALA A 85 24.59 -5.93 9.12
C ALA A 85 24.19 -5.01 10.28
N GLY A 86 22.93 -5.01 10.72
CA GLY A 86 22.37 -4.15 11.76
C GLY A 86 22.06 -2.73 11.28
N ALA A 87 22.04 -2.51 9.96
CA ALA A 87 21.80 -1.22 9.37
C ALA A 87 20.30 -0.98 9.09
N THR A 88 19.92 0.30 8.98
CA THR A 88 18.58 0.74 8.60
C THR A 88 18.38 0.61 7.09
N LEU A 89 17.29 -0.04 6.68
CA LEU A 89 16.89 -0.17 5.29
C LEU A 89 16.07 1.05 4.84
N ALA A 90 16.42 1.68 3.71
CA ALA A 90 15.64 2.68 3.02
C ALA A 90 15.39 2.26 1.57
N MET A 91 14.19 1.72 1.27
CA MET A 91 13.84 1.34 -0.09
C MET A 91 13.47 2.56 -0.93
N LEU A 92 14.13 2.72 -2.09
CA LEU A 92 13.89 3.81 -3.03
C LEU A 92 12.88 3.36 -4.10
N PRO A 93 11.88 4.20 -4.45
CA PRO A 93 10.88 3.85 -5.47
C PRO A 93 11.50 3.71 -6.85
N LEU A 94 10.92 2.80 -7.67
CA LEU A 94 11.27 2.65 -9.07
C LEU A 94 10.62 3.72 -9.95
N PRO A 95 11.21 4.05 -11.12
CA PRO A 95 10.64 4.95 -12.11
C PRO A 95 9.46 4.29 -12.86
N MET A 96 8.35 4.02 -12.17
CA MET A 96 7.20 3.31 -12.74
C MET A 96 6.39 4.12 -13.77
N ARG A 97 6.36 5.44 -13.63
CA ARG A 97 5.73 6.38 -14.57
C ARG A 97 6.45 7.72 -14.45
N LEU A 98 7.27 8.02 -15.42
CA LEU A 98 8.04 9.26 -15.44
C LEU A 98 7.18 10.40 -15.97
N GLY A 99 7.01 11.47 -15.18
CA GLY A 99 6.72 12.78 -15.69
C GLY A 99 7.92 13.26 -16.52
N SER A 100 9.09 13.30 -15.88
CA SER A 100 10.38 13.42 -16.55
C SER A 100 11.43 12.60 -15.81
N ILE A 101 12.51 12.23 -16.50
CA ILE A 101 13.67 11.54 -15.91
C ILE A 101 14.32 12.45 -14.86
N GLU A 102 14.40 13.73 -15.15
CA GLU A 102 14.98 14.75 -14.28
C GLU A 102 14.23 14.87 -12.95
N GLU A 103 12.88 14.88 -13.00
CA GLU A 103 12.05 14.91 -11.79
C GLU A 103 12.26 13.66 -10.94
N PHE A 104 12.42 12.50 -11.59
CA PHE A 104 12.69 11.25 -10.88
C PHE A 104 14.07 11.27 -10.20
N ILE A 105 15.12 11.68 -10.89
CA ILE A 105 16.48 11.82 -10.35
C ILE A 105 16.47 12.76 -9.15
N GLU A 106 15.85 13.92 -9.29
CA GLU A 106 15.77 14.92 -8.21
C GLU A 106 14.96 14.42 -7.01
N SER A 107 13.88 13.71 -7.26
CA SER A 107 13.07 13.06 -6.22
C SER A 107 13.86 11.94 -5.51
N THR A 108 14.69 11.20 -6.24
CA THR A 108 15.57 10.16 -5.69
C THR A 108 16.67 10.79 -4.84
N ARG A 109 17.31 11.88 -5.31
CA ARG A 109 18.28 12.68 -4.54
C ARG A 109 17.70 13.07 -3.18
N ARG A 110 16.54 13.74 -3.19
CA ARG A 110 15.89 14.21 -1.96
C ARG A 110 15.61 13.08 -0.98
N ARG A 111 15.25 11.88 -1.45
CA ARG A 111 15.03 10.72 -0.56
C ARG A 111 16.33 10.21 0.03
N ILE A 112 17.39 10.11 -0.76
CA ILE A 112 18.72 9.67 -0.30
C ILE A 112 19.26 10.62 0.77
N GLU A 113 19.20 11.93 0.52
CA GLU A 113 19.61 12.96 1.46
C GLU A 113 18.74 12.96 2.72
N SER A 114 17.42 12.89 2.56
CA SER A 114 16.46 12.82 3.67
C SER A 114 16.63 11.57 4.53
N ALA A 115 16.99 10.43 3.91
CA ALA A 115 17.34 9.21 4.62
C ALA A 115 18.68 9.30 5.36
N GLY A 116 19.55 10.22 4.98
CA GLY A 116 20.93 10.24 5.44
C GLY A 116 21.67 8.96 5.09
N ALA A 117 21.45 8.44 3.86
CA ALA A 117 21.99 7.16 3.44
C ALA A 117 23.53 7.17 3.47
N SER A 118 24.11 6.18 4.16
CA SER A 118 25.57 6.00 4.26
C SER A 118 26.15 5.36 2.99
N ILE A 119 25.32 4.59 2.29
CA ILE A 119 25.63 3.95 1.01
C ILE A 119 24.33 3.75 0.23
N VAL A 120 24.41 3.78 -1.10
CA VAL A 120 23.29 3.41 -1.99
C VAL A 120 23.67 2.17 -2.80
N LEU A 121 22.89 1.12 -2.66
CA LEU A 121 23.00 -0.09 -3.46
C LEU A 121 22.05 0.05 -4.66
N VAL A 122 22.55 -0.16 -5.86
CA VAL A 122 21.80 0.05 -7.08
C VAL A 122 21.89 -1.15 -8.01
N ASP A 123 20.80 -1.49 -8.68
CA ASP A 123 20.83 -2.37 -9.84
C ASP A 123 21.53 -1.64 -11.01
N PRO A 124 22.47 -2.26 -11.74
CA PRO A 124 23.20 -1.61 -12.83
C PRO A 124 22.31 -0.91 -13.86
N VAL A 125 21.15 -1.48 -14.19
CA VAL A 125 20.17 -0.87 -15.12
C VAL A 125 19.59 0.47 -14.65
N LEU A 126 19.71 0.78 -13.35
CA LEU A 126 19.17 1.99 -12.74
C LEU A 126 20.25 2.98 -12.29
N SER A 127 21.52 2.70 -12.58
CA SER A 127 22.64 3.55 -12.16
C SER A 127 22.51 5.00 -12.67
N ASP A 128 22.03 5.18 -13.88
CA ASP A 128 21.82 6.51 -14.50
C ASP A 128 20.71 7.33 -13.85
N PHE A 129 19.87 6.69 -13.05
CA PHE A 129 18.80 7.37 -12.30
C PHE A 129 19.22 7.82 -10.88
N VAL A 130 20.43 7.51 -10.47
CA VAL A 130 21.02 8.05 -9.23
C VAL A 130 21.89 9.26 -9.59
N PRO A 131 21.80 10.37 -8.82
CA PRO A 131 22.65 11.53 -9.05
C PRO A 131 24.13 11.17 -9.07
N SER A 132 24.88 11.71 -10.02
CA SER A 132 26.29 11.35 -10.26
C SER A 132 27.27 11.74 -9.13
N ASP A 133 26.86 12.62 -8.24
CA ASP A 133 27.63 13.06 -7.05
C ASP A 133 27.37 12.17 -5.82
N ILE A 134 26.43 11.20 -5.91
CA ILE A 134 26.15 10.25 -4.86
C ILE A 134 26.98 8.98 -5.09
N ALA A 135 27.72 8.56 -4.06
CA ALA A 135 28.47 7.30 -4.10
C ALA A 135 27.50 6.09 -4.12
N VAL A 136 27.59 5.30 -5.19
CA VAL A 136 26.80 4.08 -5.38
C VAL A 136 27.69 2.85 -5.41
N THR A 137 27.11 1.70 -5.08
CA THR A 137 27.73 0.39 -5.25
C THR A 137 26.66 -0.52 -5.88
N THR A 138 27.02 -1.24 -6.92
CA THR A 138 26.09 -2.21 -7.52
C THR A 138 25.99 -3.48 -6.66
N PHE A 139 24.88 -4.20 -6.79
CA PHE A 139 24.72 -5.50 -6.11
C PHE A 139 25.86 -6.48 -6.47
N ALA A 140 26.31 -6.49 -7.72
CA ALA A 140 27.37 -7.34 -8.21
C ALA A 140 28.75 -6.98 -7.60
N GLU A 141 29.10 -5.70 -7.53
CA GLU A 141 30.33 -5.21 -6.89
C GLU A 141 30.37 -5.51 -5.39
N LEU A 142 29.21 -5.39 -4.73
CA LEU A 142 29.10 -5.73 -3.31
C LEU A 142 29.29 -7.24 -3.11
N ALA A 143 28.67 -8.07 -3.94
CA ALA A 143 28.76 -9.52 -3.89
C ALA A 143 30.19 -10.05 -4.19
N ALA A 144 30.96 -9.38 -5.06
CA ALA A 144 32.33 -9.77 -5.39
C ALA A 144 33.29 -9.74 -4.18
N GLY A 145 33.03 -8.90 -3.17
CA GLY A 145 33.80 -8.84 -1.92
C GLY A 145 33.21 -9.66 -0.76
N ALA A 146 32.14 -10.40 -1.01
CA ALA A 146 31.36 -11.08 0.01
C ALA A 146 31.99 -12.41 0.43
N SER A 147 31.89 -12.73 1.75
CA SER A 147 32.29 -14.04 2.29
C SER A 147 31.54 -14.32 3.58
N VAL A 148 30.88 -15.46 3.64
CA VAL A 148 30.12 -15.86 4.83
C VAL A 148 31.00 -16.00 6.07
N ASP A 149 32.25 -16.48 5.90
CA ASP A 149 33.23 -16.66 6.99
C ASP A 149 33.68 -15.33 7.64
N ARG A 150 33.44 -14.21 6.98
CA ARG A 150 33.79 -12.87 7.49
C ARG A 150 32.60 -12.16 8.14
N TYR A 151 31.43 -12.76 8.10
CA TYR A 151 30.24 -12.19 8.72
C TYR A 151 30.32 -12.28 10.24
N HIS A 152 30.03 -11.16 10.90
CA HIS A 152 29.92 -11.08 12.36
C HIS A 152 28.55 -10.52 12.71
N ALA A 153 27.71 -11.32 13.38
CA ALA A 153 26.40 -10.87 13.81
C ALA A 153 26.53 -9.69 14.80
N PRO A 154 26.01 -8.49 14.46
CA PRO A 154 26.10 -7.35 15.36
C PRO A 154 25.09 -7.48 16.51
N ILE A 155 25.36 -6.79 17.61
CA ILE A 155 24.36 -6.56 18.66
C ILE A 155 23.50 -5.40 18.21
N VAL A 156 22.21 -5.64 18.05
CA VAL A 156 21.23 -4.64 17.61
C VAL A 156 20.24 -4.36 18.71
N ASP A 157 20.06 -3.07 19.04
CA ASP A 157 19.03 -2.61 19.97
C ASP A 157 17.65 -2.76 19.32
N PRO A 158 16.63 -3.33 19.98
CA PRO A 158 15.25 -3.34 19.47
C PRO A 158 14.68 -1.97 19.13
N ASP A 159 15.17 -0.90 19.75
CA ASP A 159 14.79 0.48 19.46
C ASP A 159 15.58 1.11 18.30
N ALA A 160 16.64 0.45 17.79
CA ALA A 160 17.32 0.89 16.58
C ALA A 160 16.39 0.77 15.37
N LEU A 161 16.57 1.68 14.39
CA LEU A 161 15.76 1.68 13.17
C LEU A 161 16.10 0.45 12.31
N ALA A 162 15.08 -0.33 11.98
CA ALA A 162 15.15 -1.41 11.01
C ALA A 162 14.83 -0.92 9.60
N ILE A 163 13.82 -0.05 9.49
CA ILE A 163 13.31 0.46 8.21
C ILE A 163 13.05 1.96 8.34
N LEU A 164 13.41 2.70 7.32
CA LEU A 164 12.95 4.05 7.07
C LEU A 164 12.01 4.01 5.86
N GLN A 165 10.69 4.01 6.14
CA GLN A 165 9.66 3.85 5.12
C GLN A 165 9.22 5.21 4.59
N PHE A 166 9.51 5.49 3.32
CA PHE A 166 9.01 6.71 2.68
C PHE A 166 7.55 6.55 2.27
N THR A 167 6.71 7.45 2.76
CA THR A 167 5.31 7.50 2.33
C THR A 167 5.17 8.41 1.12
N SER A 168 4.31 8.02 0.19
CA SER A 168 3.94 8.80 -0.99
C SER A 168 2.97 9.95 -0.64
N GLY A 169 3.22 10.67 0.47
CA GLY A 169 2.35 11.72 0.98
C GLY A 169 1.92 12.73 -0.09
N SER A 170 0.85 13.46 0.19
CA SER A 170 0.30 14.52 -0.68
C SER A 170 1.16 15.78 -0.75
N THR A 171 2.30 15.83 -0.03
CA THR A 171 3.26 16.93 -0.01
C THR A 171 4.44 16.61 -0.93
N ALA A 172 5.06 17.64 -1.50
CA ALA A 172 6.21 17.51 -2.41
C ALA A 172 7.41 16.76 -1.77
N ASP A 173 7.55 16.83 -0.43
CA ASP A 173 8.62 16.16 0.30
C ASP A 173 8.12 14.87 0.95
N PRO A 174 8.69 13.71 0.58
CA PRO A 174 8.33 12.42 1.16
C PRO A 174 8.77 12.36 2.63
N LYS A 175 7.86 11.96 3.53
CA LYS A 175 8.17 11.76 4.95
C LYS A 175 8.71 10.37 5.17
N GLY A 176 9.86 10.27 5.82
CA GLY A 176 10.45 8.99 6.26
C GLY A 176 9.84 8.55 7.59
N VAL A 177 8.98 7.56 7.59
CA VAL A 177 8.42 6.95 8.81
C VAL A 177 9.48 6.09 9.46
N MET A 178 9.79 6.34 10.73
CA MET A 178 10.77 5.58 11.51
C MET A 178 10.15 4.27 12.00
N LEU A 179 10.71 3.13 11.61
CA LEU A 179 10.26 1.81 12.05
C LEU A 179 11.40 1.07 12.78
N PRO A 180 11.45 1.16 14.12
CA PRO A 180 12.38 0.37 14.93
C PRO A 180 12.14 -1.13 14.78
N HIS A 181 13.15 -1.94 15.06
CA HIS A 181 13.04 -3.41 15.04
C HIS A 181 11.85 -3.90 15.87
N ARG A 182 11.65 -3.36 17.08
CA ARG A 182 10.52 -3.73 17.95
C ARG A 182 9.15 -3.49 17.30
N CYS A 183 8.98 -2.39 16.55
CA CYS A 183 7.71 -2.08 15.88
C CYS A 183 7.46 -3.10 14.75
N VAL A 184 8.48 -3.39 13.95
CA VAL A 184 8.37 -4.32 12.83
C VAL A 184 8.08 -5.73 13.34
N THR A 185 8.80 -6.19 14.36
CA THR A 185 8.58 -7.54 14.92
C THR A 185 7.22 -7.66 15.62
N ALA A 186 6.76 -6.64 16.33
CA ALA A 186 5.43 -6.63 16.97
C ALA A 186 4.31 -6.70 15.91
N ASN A 187 4.46 -5.97 14.79
CA ASN A 187 3.45 -6.01 13.72
C ASN A 187 3.46 -7.35 12.98
N ILE A 188 4.63 -7.96 12.73
CA ILE A 188 4.75 -9.32 12.17
C ILE A 188 4.01 -10.33 13.05
N ASP A 189 4.21 -10.28 14.38
CA ASP A 189 3.50 -11.18 15.32
C ASP A 189 1.99 -10.97 15.28
N ALA A 190 1.55 -9.71 15.24
CA ALA A 190 0.15 -9.36 15.17
C ALA A 190 -0.49 -9.83 13.84
N ILE A 191 0.24 -9.69 12.72
CA ILE A 191 -0.17 -10.19 11.40
C ILE A 191 -0.32 -11.71 11.42
N CYS A 192 0.69 -12.44 11.89
CA CYS A 192 0.66 -13.90 11.94
C CYS A 192 -0.50 -14.41 12.83
N ALA A 193 -0.70 -13.79 13.99
CA ALA A 193 -1.79 -14.15 14.90
C ALA A 193 -3.17 -13.81 14.29
N GLY A 194 -3.35 -12.60 13.74
CA GLY A 194 -4.60 -12.14 13.15
C GLY A 194 -4.99 -12.88 11.88
N ALA A 195 -4.01 -13.28 11.06
CA ALA A 195 -4.21 -14.09 9.87
C ALA A 195 -4.33 -15.59 10.17
N GLN A 196 -4.17 -16.01 11.45
CA GLN A 196 -4.10 -17.42 11.85
C GLN A 196 -3.10 -18.19 10.97
N PHE A 197 -1.88 -17.69 10.92
CA PHE A 197 -0.83 -18.14 10.01
C PHE A 197 -0.35 -19.54 10.37
N ASP A 198 -0.50 -20.48 9.46
CA ASP A 198 0.00 -21.86 9.60
C ASP A 198 1.37 -21.98 8.92
N LEU A 199 2.43 -22.08 9.73
CA LEU A 199 3.81 -22.06 9.24
C LEU A 199 4.18 -23.27 8.36
N ASP A 200 3.42 -24.36 8.42
CA ASP A 200 3.70 -25.59 7.68
C ASP A 200 2.92 -25.67 6.36
N HIS A 201 1.86 -24.87 6.22
CA HIS A 201 0.96 -24.96 5.08
C HIS A 201 0.84 -23.69 4.26
N GLU A 202 1.28 -22.52 4.78
CA GLU A 202 1.13 -21.26 4.05
C GLU A 202 2.12 -21.14 2.89
N ARG A 203 1.58 -20.67 1.77
CA ARG A 203 2.31 -20.21 0.58
C ARG A 203 1.87 -18.83 0.21
N VAL A 204 2.77 -17.89 0.28
CA VAL A 204 2.51 -16.49 -0.04
C VAL A 204 2.85 -16.20 -1.49
N ALA A 205 2.01 -15.46 -2.21
CA ALA A 205 2.38 -14.86 -3.48
C ALA A 205 2.39 -13.34 -3.37
N SER A 206 3.39 -12.69 -3.97
CA SER A 206 3.47 -11.23 -4.02
C SER A 206 4.03 -10.73 -5.35
N TRP A 207 3.45 -9.66 -5.84
CA TRP A 207 3.95 -8.83 -6.94
C TRP A 207 4.04 -7.36 -6.51
N LEU A 208 3.77 -7.08 -5.23
CA LEU A 208 3.75 -5.71 -4.72
C LEU A 208 5.15 -5.11 -4.68
N PRO A 209 5.26 -3.80 -4.95
CA PRO A 209 6.55 -3.12 -4.88
C PRO A 209 7.12 -3.17 -3.46
N LEU A 210 8.42 -3.48 -3.35
CA LEU A 210 9.12 -3.60 -2.07
C LEU A 210 9.48 -2.24 -1.44
N TYR A 211 9.24 -1.13 -2.12
CA TYR A 211 9.28 0.21 -1.53
C TYR A 211 7.94 0.64 -0.90
N HIS A 212 6.96 -0.26 -0.86
CA HIS A 212 5.68 -0.09 -0.17
C HIS A 212 5.60 -1.04 1.04
N ASP A 213 5.06 -0.57 2.16
CA ASP A 213 4.95 -1.31 3.42
C ASP A 213 4.28 -2.69 3.27
N MET A 214 3.17 -2.80 2.54
CA MET A 214 2.48 -4.07 2.32
C MET A 214 3.35 -5.08 1.55
N GLY A 215 4.11 -4.62 0.55
CA GLY A 215 5.05 -5.48 -0.19
C GLY A 215 6.26 -5.87 0.66
N LEU A 216 6.89 -4.89 1.32
CA LEU A 216 8.12 -5.12 2.08
C LEU A 216 7.86 -5.88 3.38
N ILE A 217 6.89 -5.45 4.19
CA ILE A 217 6.67 -6.00 5.52
C ILE A 217 5.73 -7.19 5.46
N GLY A 218 4.52 -7.01 4.87
CA GLY A 218 3.49 -8.05 4.85
C GLY A 218 3.85 -9.26 3.99
N LEU A 219 4.36 -9.01 2.79
CA LEU A 219 4.52 -10.06 1.78
C LEU A 219 5.98 -10.42 1.44
N LEU A 220 6.98 -9.79 2.12
CA LEU A 220 8.37 -10.24 2.07
C LEU A 220 8.92 -10.51 3.47
N ALA A 221 8.90 -9.56 4.42
CA ALA A 221 9.51 -9.76 5.72
C ALA A 221 8.77 -10.82 6.56
N VAL A 222 7.43 -10.93 6.46
CA VAL A 222 6.66 -12.01 7.12
C VAL A 222 7.14 -13.39 6.62
N PRO A 223 7.08 -13.73 5.31
CA PRO A 223 7.61 -15.00 4.82
C PRO A 223 9.08 -15.22 5.15
N MET A 224 9.93 -14.21 4.97
CA MET A 224 11.37 -14.29 5.23
C MET A 224 11.71 -14.60 6.70
N THR A 225 10.95 -14.04 7.64
CA THR A 225 11.17 -14.23 9.09
C THR A 225 10.43 -15.44 9.67
N THR A 226 9.48 -15.99 8.95
CA THR A 226 8.73 -17.21 9.33
C THR A 226 9.23 -18.47 8.61
N GLY A 227 9.92 -18.31 7.48
CA GLY A 227 10.43 -19.41 6.67
C GLY A 227 9.36 -20.13 5.85
N VAL A 228 8.19 -19.52 5.60
CA VAL A 228 7.17 -20.11 4.74
C VAL A 228 7.50 -19.87 3.26
N ASP A 229 6.86 -20.64 2.37
CA ASP A 229 7.04 -20.49 0.93
C ASP A 229 6.58 -19.12 0.43
N LEU A 230 7.39 -18.50 -0.43
CA LEU A 230 7.07 -17.24 -1.10
C LEU A 230 7.27 -17.34 -2.61
N VAL A 231 6.25 -16.98 -3.38
CA VAL A 231 6.34 -16.73 -4.82
C VAL A 231 6.39 -15.22 -5.02
N LEU A 232 7.51 -14.71 -5.54
CA LEU A 232 7.78 -13.28 -5.62
C LEU A 232 8.02 -12.83 -7.07
N ALA A 233 7.14 -11.98 -7.57
CA ALA A 233 7.24 -11.32 -8.87
C ALA A 233 7.45 -9.81 -8.71
N GLY A 234 7.83 -9.13 -9.78
CA GLY A 234 7.90 -7.67 -9.83
C GLY A 234 6.54 -7.03 -10.14
N PRO A 235 6.32 -5.77 -9.74
CA PRO A 235 5.11 -5.03 -10.12
C PRO A 235 4.93 -4.94 -11.64
N GLN A 236 6.03 -4.88 -12.39
CA GLN A 236 6.04 -4.82 -13.85
C GLN A 236 5.45 -6.08 -14.47
N ASP A 237 5.73 -7.26 -13.89
CA ASP A 237 5.22 -8.54 -14.35
C ASP A 237 3.70 -8.64 -14.25
N PHE A 238 3.14 -8.14 -13.14
CA PHE A 238 1.69 -8.02 -12.97
C PHE A 238 1.09 -7.00 -13.93
N LEU A 239 1.70 -5.82 -14.09
CA LEU A 239 1.16 -4.75 -14.93
C LEU A 239 1.20 -5.11 -16.43
N ALA A 240 2.22 -5.86 -16.85
CA ALA A 240 2.32 -6.35 -18.23
C ALA A 240 1.21 -7.37 -18.55
N ALA A 241 0.90 -8.26 -17.62
CA ALA A 241 -0.10 -9.30 -17.80
C ALA A 241 -0.79 -9.64 -16.47
N PRO A 242 -1.87 -8.92 -16.08
CA PRO A 242 -2.56 -9.14 -14.79
C PRO A 242 -3.11 -10.56 -14.60
N ALA A 243 -3.35 -11.31 -15.69
CA ALA A 243 -3.77 -12.69 -15.64
C ALA A 243 -2.71 -13.61 -15.00
N ARG A 244 -1.43 -13.28 -15.12
CA ARG A 244 -0.32 -14.05 -14.50
C ARG A 244 -0.47 -14.18 -12.98
N TRP A 245 -1.05 -13.21 -12.32
CA TRP A 245 -1.30 -13.31 -10.89
C TRP A 245 -2.20 -14.51 -10.54
N MET A 246 -3.24 -14.73 -11.34
CA MET A 246 -4.13 -15.89 -11.17
C MET A 246 -3.41 -17.20 -11.50
N ASP A 247 -2.56 -17.20 -12.52
CA ASP A 247 -1.74 -18.36 -12.89
C ASP A 247 -0.76 -18.71 -11.76
N TRP A 248 -0.11 -17.74 -11.13
CA TRP A 248 0.78 -17.99 -10.00
C TRP A 248 0.01 -18.59 -8.81
N MET A 249 -1.17 -18.03 -8.47
CA MET A 249 -2.01 -18.55 -7.39
C MET A 249 -2.39 -20.01 -7.64
N SER A 250 -2.76 -20.34 -8.88
CA SER A 250 -3.14 -21.70 -9.29
C SER A 250 -1.92 -22.65 -9.34
N THR A 251 -0.86 -22.27 -10.08
CA THR A 251 0.31 -23.13 -10.35
C THR A 251 1.06 -23.49 -9.07
N PHE A 252 1.29 -22.50 -8.20
CA PHE A 252 2.01 -22.71 -6.94
C PHE A 252 1.10 -23.05 -5.76
N ARG A 253 -0.23 -23.14 -5.99
CA ARG A 253 -1.23 -23.39 -4.93
C ARG A 253 -1.06 -22.44 -3.75
N CYS A 254 -0.89 -21.16 -4.05
CA CYS A 254 -0.68 -20.15 -3.01
C CYS A 254 -1.93 -19.96 -2.18
N THR A 255 -1.74 -19.80 -0.86
CA THR A 255 -2.83 -19.67 0.12
C THR A 255 -3.11 -18.23 0.48
N ILE A 256 -2.10 -17.36 0.37
CA ILE A 256 -2.17 -15.95 0.75
C ILE A 256 -1.57 -15.07 -0.36
N THR A 257 -2.27 -14.01 -0.72
CA THR A 257 -1.72 -12.92 -1.52
C THR A 257 -2.45 -11.63 -1.20
N GLY A 258 -1.90 -10.50 -1.64
CA GLY A 258 -2.50 -9.19 -1.39
C GLY A 258 -2.35 -8.24 -2.56
N GLY A 259 -3.26 -7.28 -2.60
CA GLY A 259 -3.22 -6.20 -3.58
C GLY A 259 -4.16 -5.06 -3.23
N PRO A 260 -4.00 -3.91 -3.88
CA PRO A 260 -4.97 -2.83 -3.81
C PRO A 260 -6.25 -3.19 -4.58
N ASN A 261 -7.34 -2.48 -4.30
CA ASN A 261 -8.66 -2.76 -4.86
C ASN A 261 -8.68 -2.81 -6.40
N PHE A 262 -7.91 -1.93 -7.07
CA PHE A 262 -7.84 -1.95 -8.54
C PHE A 262 -7.30 -3.27 -9.10
N ALA A 263 -6.42 -3.95 -8.36
CA ALA A 263 -5.84 -5.22 -8.80
C ALA A 263 -6.91 -6.33 -8.82
N TYR A 264 -7.81 -6.33 -7.85
CA TYR A 264 -8.95 -7.28 -7.82
C TYR A 264 -9.94 -7.02 -8.97
N ALA A 265 -10.17 -5.74 -9.32
CA ALA A 265 -10.96 -5.42 -10.52
C ALA A 265 -10.31 -5.93 -11.81
N LEU A 266 -8.96 -5.88 -11.92
CA LEU A 266 -8.22 -6.46 -13.05
C LEU A 266 -8.26 -8.00 -13.01
N ALA A 267 -8.08 -8.61 -11.83
CA ALA A 267 -8.19 -10.05 -11.64
C ALA A 267 -9.57 -10.59 -12.05
N ALA A 268 -10.66 -9.90 -11.66
CA ALA A 268 -12.00 -10.27 -12.09
C ALA A 268 -12.16 -10.29 -13.61
N ARG A 269 -11.53 -9.35 -14.32
CA ARG A 269 -11.54 -9.33 -15.80
C ARG A 269 -10.71 -10.48 -16.40
N ALA A 270 -9.58 -10.80 -15.79
CA ALA A 270 -8.72 -11.90 -16.21
C ALA A 270 -9.42 -13.25 -16.02
N LEU A 271 -10.03 -13.48 -14.85
CA LEU A 271 -10.76 -14.69 -14.50
C LEU A 271 -11.93 -14.99 -15.47
N ARG A 272 -12.65 -13.95 -15.91
CA ARG A 272 -13.72 -14.13 -16.92
C ARG A 272 -13.25 -14.62 -18.29
N ARG A 273 -11.94 -14.58 -18.56
CA ARG A 273 -11.31 -15.00 -19.80
C ARG A 273 -10.41 -16.23 -19.63
N ALA A 274 -10.29 -16.72 -18.41
CA ALA A 274 -9.48 -17.89 -18.11
C ALA A 274 -10.23 -19.17 -18.51
N ASP A 275 -9.48 -20.15 -19.00
CA ASP A 275 -10.06 -21.45 -19.41
C ASP A 275 -9.93 -22.50 -18.31
N SER A 276 -8.82 -22.50 -17.57
CA SER A 276 -8.53 -23.49 -16.54
C SER A 276 -7.61 -22.94 -15.46
N LEU A 277 -8.08 -22.94 -14.21
CA LEU A 277 -7.32 -22.57 -13.01
C LEU A 277 -7.80 -23.43 -11.82
N ASP A 278 -6.98 -23.53 -10.79
CA ASP A 278 -7.38 -24.08 -9.49
C ASP A 278 -7.04 -23.07 -8.39
N LEU A 279 -8.04 -22.36 -7.89
CA LEU A 279 -7.90 -21.36 -6.84
C LEU A 279 -8.40 -21.87 -5.47
N SER A 280 -8.66 -23.18 -5.35
CA SER A 280 -9.21 -23.80 -4.13
C SER A 280 -8.28 -23.71 -2.91
N ALA A 281 -6.97 -23.51 -3.13
CA ALA A 281 -6.00 -23.32 -2.06
C ALA A 281 -5.99 -21.88 -1.49
N TRP A 282 -6.58 -20.91 -2.18
CA TRP A 282 -6.49 -19.50 -1.81
C TRP A 282 -7.36 -19.19 -0.59
N ARG A 283 -6.72 -18.98 0.55
CA ARG A 283 -7.35 -18.77 1.85
C ARG A 283 -7.55 -17.29 2.21
N LEU A 284 -6.57 -16.44 1.91
CA LEU A 284 -6.63 -15.00 2.22
C LEU A 284 -6.29 -14.16 0.98
N ALA A 285 -7.28 -13.42 0.49
CA ALA A 285 -7.17 -12.42 -0.55
C ALA A 285 -7.16 -11.02 0.10
N LEU A 286 -5.96 -10.58 0.55
CA LEU A 286 -5.80 -9.31 1.27
C LEU A 286 -6.07 -8.14 0.32
N ASN A 287 -7.14 -7.38 0.59
CA ASN A 287 -7.46 -6.15 -0.12
C ASN A 287 -7.30 -4.96 0.82
N GLY A 288 -6.41 -4.04 0.48
CA GLY A 288 -6.12 -2.86 1.30
C GLY A 288 -5.30 -1.81 0.58
N ALA A 289 -4.71 -0.90 1.35
CA ALA A 289 -3.85 0.19 0.89
C ALA A 289 -4.55 1.32 0.10
N GLU A 290 -5.80 1.14 -0.31
CA GLU A 290 -6.66 2.16 -0.92
C GLU A 290 -8.13 1.90 -0.53
N PRO A 291 -9.08 2.82 -0.80
CA PRO A 291 -10.49 2.60 -0.52
C PRO A 291 -11.00 1.35 -1.24
N ILE A 292 -11.60 0.43 -0.47
CA ILE A 292 -12.11 -0.83 -0.99
C ILE A 292 -13.55 -0.61 -1.50
N ASP A 293 -13.79 -1.06 -2.72
CA ASP A 293 -15.10 -1.05 -3.34
C ASP A 293 -15.76 -2.44 -3.23
N PRO A 294 -16.85 -2.59 -2.46
CA PRO A 294 -17.53 -3.88 -2.31
C PRO A 294 -17.94 -4.51 -3.64
N ASP A 295 -18.39 -3.72 -4.60
CA ASP A 295 -18.85 -4.25 -5.90
C ASP A 295 -17.68 -4.88 -6.68
N SER A 296 -16.48 -4.30 -6.58
CA SER A 296 -15.26 -4.86 -7.19
C SER A 296 -14.85 -6.19 -6.55
N VAL A 297 -14.98 -6.31 -5.22
CA VAL A 297 -14.69 -7.55 -4.49
C VAL A 297 -15.71 -8.64 -4.84
N GLU A 298 -17.00 -8.30 -4.85
CA GLU A 298 -18.07 -9.23 -5.24
C GLU A 298 -17.89 -9.73 -6.68
N ALA A 299 -17.54 -8.83 -7.62
CA ALA A 299 -17.24 -9.18 -9.01
C ALA A 299 -16.03 -10.12 -9.15
N PHE A 300 -15.00 -9.93 -8.32
CA PHE A 300 -13.83 -10.80 -8.26
C PHE A 300 -14.20 -12.20 -7.74
N LEU A 301 -14.92 -12.28 -6.62
CA LEU A 301 -15.37 -13.54 -6.04
C LEU A 301 -16.27 -14.33 -7.01
N ALA A 302 -17.24 -13.66 -7.64
CA ALA A 302 -18.11 -14.29 -8.64
C ALA A 302 -17.33 -14.81 -9.84
N ALA A 303 -16.30 -14.10 -10.31
CA ALA A 303 -15.45 -14.53 -11.42
C ALA A 303 -14.51 -15.70 -11.02
N GLY A 304 -14.10 -15.79 -9.75
CA GLY A 304 -13.24 -16.84 -9.22
C GLY A 304 -13.98 -18.13 -8.82
N ALA A 305 -15.27 -18.04 -8.54
CA ALA A 305 -16.07 -19.19 -8.08
C ALA A 305 -15.99 -20.43 -8.99
N PRO A 306 -16.02 -20.31 -10.35
CA PRO A 306 -15.85 -21.46 -11.24
C PRO A 306 -14.51 -22.19 -11.09
N PHE A 307 -13.51 -21.52 -10.54
CA PHE A 307 -12.15 -22.04 -10.32
C PHE A 307 -11.92 -22.48 -8.86
N GLY A 308 -12.96 -22.60 -8.05
CA GLY A 308 -12.89 -23.07 -6.67
C GLY A 308 -12.48 -22.00 -5.65
N LEU A 309 -12.48 -20.70 -6.00
CA LEU A 309 -12.24 -19.63 -5.04
C LEU A 309 -13.38 -19.57 -4.01
N ASP A 310 -13.03 -19.74 -2.73
CA ASP A 310 -13.98 -19.61 -1.62
C ASP A 310 -14.33 -18.12 -1.40
N PRO A 311 -15.60 -17.73 -1.31
CA PRO A 311 -16.00 -16.39 -0.92
C PRO A 311 -15.43 -15.94 0.43
N GLY A 312 -15.20 -16.87 1.35
CA GLY A 312 -14.54 -16.65 2.64
C GLY A 312 -13.10 -16.15 2.52
N ALA A 313 -12.47 -16.30 1.36
CA ALA A 313 -11.11 -15.81 1.11
C ALA A 313 -11.01 -14.28 1.05
N ALA A 314 -12.10 -13.55 0.80
CA ALA A 314 -12.08 -12.08 0.76
C ALA A 314 -11.67 -11.51 2.12
N PHE A 315 -10.54 -10.79 2.16
CA PHE A 315 -9.92 -10.34 3.40
C PHE A 315 -9.61 -8.83 3.30
N CYS A 316 -10.63 -8.02 3.64
CA CYS A 316 -10.57 -6.57 3.57
C CYS A 316 -9.85 -6.02 4.81
N VAL A 317 -8.68 -5.39 4.62
CA VAL A 317 -7.78 -5.01 5.71
C VAL A 317 -7.53 -3.50 5.76
N TYR A 318 -7.17 -3.01 6.96
CA TYR A 318 -6.74 -1.63 7.15
C TYR A 318 -5.33 -1.59 7.70
N GLY A 319 -4.53 -0.66 7.16
CA GLY A 319 -3.16 -0.45 7.58
C GLY A 319 -2.54 0.82 7.03
N MET A 320 -1.42 1.22 7.62
CA MET A 320 -0.62 2.38 7.21
C MET A 320 0.83 2.23 7.70
N ALA A 321 1.75 2.92 7.05
CA ALA A 321 3.17 2.86 7.39
C ALA A 321 3.48 3.32 8.82
N GLU A 322 2.74 4.30 9.34
CA GLU A 322 2.91 4.82 10.70
C GLU A 322 2.49 3.81 11.80
N ALA A 323 1.72 2.78 11.43
CA ALA A 323 1.45 1.62 12.28
C ALA A 323 2.33 0.41 11.92
N THR A 324 3.43 0.64 11.25
CA THR A 324 4.32 -0.33 10.60
C THR A 324 3.69 -0.89 9.32
N LEU A 325 2.50 -1.51 9.41
CA LEU A 325 1.69 -1.96 8.28
C LEU A 325 0.25 -2.18 8.73
N ALA A 326 -0.02 -3.31 9.40
CA ALA A 326 -1.37 -3.80 9.65
C ALA A 326 -1.95 -3.23 10.96
N ILE A 327 -3.19 -2.76 10.88
CA ILE A 327 -3.96 -2.22 12.00
C ILE A 327 -5.12 -3.14 12.36
N SER A 328 -5.89 -3.60 11.36
CA SER A 328 -7.05 -4.45 11.61
C SER A 328 -7.25 -5.48 10.53
N PHE A 329 -7.76 -6.64 10.95
CA PHE A 329 -8.13 -7.75 10.10
C PHE A 329 -9.53 -8.25 10.45
N PRO A 330 -10.32 -8.72 9.43
CA PRO A 330 -11.51 -9.54 9.68
C PRO A 330 -11.09 -10.92 10.21
N THR A 331 -12.06 -11.71 10.63
CA THR A 331 -11.81 -13.12 10.96
C THR A 331 -11.49 -13.90 9.68
N PRO A 332 -10.38 -14.67 9.61
CA PRO A 332 -10.10 -15.52 8.46
C PRO A 332 -11.27 -16.45 8.13
N GLY A 333 -11.62 -16.56 6.85
CA GLY A 333 -12.72 -17.37 6.38
C GLY A 333 -14.12 -16.74 6.50
N SER A 334 -14.26 -15.55 7.11
CA SER A 334 -15.55 -14.86 7.21
C SER A 334 -16.01 -14.17 5.91
N GLY A 335 -15.08 -13.98 4.97
CA GLY A 335 -15.34 -13.21 3.76
C GLY A 335 -15.50 -11.71 4.01
N MET A 336 -15.93 -10.99 2.98
CA MET A 336 -16.20 -9.55 3.09
C MET A 336 -17.57 -9.30 3.76
N THR A 337 -17.55 -8.52 4.83
CA THR A 337 -18.75 -7.98 5.48
C THR A 337 -18.92 -6.53 5.08
N VAL A 338 -20.14 -6.12 4.75
CA VAL A 338 -20.46 -4.76 4.31
C VAL A 338 -21.44 -4.12 5.29
N ASP A 339 -21.11 -2.93 5.78
CA ASP A 339 -22.03 -2.07 6.51
C ASP A 339 -22.72 -1.12 5.54
N THR A 340 -24.06 -1.13 5.51
CA THR A 340 -24.86 -0.30 4.62
C THR A 340 -25.53 0.78 5.44
N VAL A 341 -25.19 2.04 5.14
CA VAL A 341 -25.61 3.22 5.94
C VAL A 341 -26.27 4.29 5.10
N ASP A 342 -27.10 5.10 5.74
CA ASP A 342 -27.66 6.29 5.14
C ASP A 342 -26.56 7.32 4.87
N ARG A 343 -26.23 7.53 3.59
CA ARG A 343 -25.20 8.49 3.18
C ARG A 343 -25.50 9.91 3.65
N ARG A 344 -26.75 10.34 3.63
CA ARG A 344 -27.11 11.71 4.00
C ARG A 344 -26.91 11.96 5.48
N VAL A 345 -27.36 11.04 6.32
CA VAL A 345 -27.15 11.11 7.78
C VAL A 345 -25.64 11.05 8.10
N LEU A 346 -24.89 10.20 7.41
CA LEU A 346 -23.43 10.10 7.54
C LEU A 346 -22.74 11.44 7.26
N GLU A 347 -23.17 12.14 6.19
CA GLU A 347 -22.58 13.40 5.74
C GLU A 347 -23.02 14.61 6.58
N THR A 348 -24.26 14.63 7.10
CA THR A 348 -24.81 15.78 7.85
C THR A 348 -24.60 15.66 9.34
N ASP A 349 -24.87 14.47 9.90
CA ASP A 349 -24.93 14.24 11.34
C ASP A 349 -23.71 13.50 11.88
N ARG A 350 -22.78 13.09 10.96
CA ARG A 350 -21.63 12.25 11.28
C ARG A 350 -22.02 10.96 12.02
N TYR A 351 -23.14 10.37 11.62
CA TYR A 351 -23.65 9.14 12.21
C TYR A 351 -23.95 8.09 11.13
N ALA A 352 -23.42 6.89 11.31
CA ALA A 352 -23.57 5.75 10.39
C ALA A 352 -24.90 5.02 10.66
N ALA A 353 -26.03 5.64 10.31
CA ALA A 353 -27.37 5.06 10.47
C ALA A 353 -27.56 3.89 9.53
N PRO A 354 -27.83 2.65 10.00
CA PRO A 354 -28.06 1.50 9.14
C PRO A 354 -29.31 1.68 8.28
N VAL A 355 -29.22 1.27 7.01
CA VAL A 355 -30.35 1.25 6.07
C VAL A 355 -30.33 -0.04 5.23
N ALA A 356 -31.45 -0.34 4.58
CA ALA A 356 -31.52 -1.43 3.64
C ALA A 356 -30.62 -1.19 2.42
N THR A 357 -30.08 -2.25 1.84
CA THR A 357 -29.12 -2.15 0.72
C THR A 357 -29.73 -1.52 -0.55
N ASP A 358 -31.03 -1.63 -0.73
CA ASP A 358 -31.78 -1.07 -1.85
C ASP A 358 -32.31 0.36 -1.61
N ALA A 359 -32.00 0.96 -0.46
CA ALA A 359 -32.37 2.36 -0.19
C ALA A 359 -31.67 3.31 -1.15
N ASN A 360 -32.40 4.34 -1.63
CA ASN A 360 -31.90 5.31 -2.62
C ASN A 360 -30.62 6.06 -2.20
N ASN A 361 -30.40 6.19 -0.91
CA ASN A 361 -29.26 6.87 -0.29
C ASN A 361 -28.29 5.92 0.41
N ALA A 362 -28.38 4.61 0.14
CA ALA A 362 -27.49 3.63 0.69
C ALA A 362 -26.02 3.89 0.29
N ARG A 363 -25.13 3.87 1.29
CA ARG A 363 -23.67 3.84 1.10
C ARG A 363 -23.15 2.52 1.66
N ARG A 364 -22.49 1.75 0.81
CA ARG A 364 -21.93 0.45 1.14
C ARG A 364 -20.45 0.63 1.51
N LEU A 365 -20.09 0.25 2.73
CA LEU A 365 -18.74 0.35 3.25
C LEU A 365 -18.28 -1.03 3.77
N PRO A 366 -17.09 -1.52 3.37
CA PRO A 366 -16.59 -2.78 3.91
C PRO A 366 -16.21 -2.60 5.38
N ARG A 367 -16.53 -3.59 6.21
CA ARG A 367 -15.98 -3.72 7.56
C ARG A 367 -14.58 -4.29 7.44
N LEU A 368 -13.62 -3.66 8.12
CA LEU A 368 -12.20 -3.97 8.04
C LEU A 368 -11.71 -4.79 9.25
N GLY A 369 -12.66 -5.40 9.93
CA GLY A 369 -12.42 -6.26 11.08
C GLY A 369 -12.01 -5.52 12.35
N ARG A 370 -11.41 -6.26 13.28
CA ARG A 370 -11.02 -5.77 14.60
C ARG A 370 -9.55 -5.38 14.63
N VAL A 371 -9.22 -4.44 15.52
CA VAL A 371 -7.84 -4.04 15.77
C VAL A 371 -6.99 -5.24 16.19
N LEU A 372 -5.77 -5.33 15.65
CA LEU A 372 -4.83 -6.41 15.92
C LEU A 372 -4.24 -6.33 17.34
N ASN A 373 -3.78 -7.47 17.82
CA ASN A 373 -3.11 -7.58 19.12
C ASN A 373 -1.91 -6.62 19.22
N GLY A 374 -1.71 -6.04 20.40
CA GLY A 374 -0.65 -5.04 20.63
C GLY A 374 -1.02 -3.62 20.22
N LEU A 375 -2.16 -3.41 19.56
CA LEU A 375 -2.71 -2.11 19.22
C LEU A 375 -4.00 -1.81 20.01
N THR A 376 -4.20 -0.54 20.29
CA THR A 376 -5.44 0.01 20.81
C THR A 376 -5.94 1.09 19.86
N LEU A 377 -7.23 1.10 19.58
CA LEU A 377 -7.88 2.06 18.70
C LEU A 377 -8.97 2.82 19.46
N ARG A 378 -9.11 4.10 19.15
CA ARG A 378 -10.28 4.90 19.53
C ARG A 378 -10.73 5.76 18.34
N VAL A 379 -12.00 6.09 18.32
CA VAL A 379 -12.58 7.08 17.40
C VAL A 379 -12.88 8.31 18.21
N VAL A 380 -12.45 9.47 17.75
CA VAL A 380 -12.63 10.75 18.47
C VAL A 380 -13.17 11.82 17.53
N ASP A 381 -13.95 12.72 18.07
CA ASP A 381 -14.30 13.95 17.33
C ASP A 381 -13.00 14.71 17.00
N PRO A 382 -12.75 15.00 15.73
CA PRO A 382 -11.45 15.54 15.29
C PRO A 382 -11.15 16.94 15.83
N ASP A 383 -12.17 17.70 16.24
CA ASP A 383 -12.05 19.08 16.68
C ASP A 383 -11.93 19.16 18.21
N THR A 384 -12.73 18.38 18.94
CA THR A 384 -12.76 18.40 20.42
C THR A 384 -11.87 17.33 21.06
N GLY A 385 -11.56 16.23 20.35
CA GLY A 385 -10.84 15.07 20.87
C GLY A 385 -11.69 14.18 21.80
N VAL A 386 -12.99 14.46 21.93
CA VAL A 386 -13.92 13.64 22.72
C VAL A 386 -14.14 12.29 22.03
N ARG A 387 -14.16 11.22 22.80
CA ARG A 387 -14.40 9.87 22.28
C ARG A 387 -15.81 9.74 21.73
N CYS A 388 -15.91 9.27 20.49
CA CYS A 388 -17.17 8.95 19.81
C CYS A 388 -17.77 7.64 20.34
N HIS A 389 -19.09 7.56 20.32
CA HIS A 389 -19.83 6.33 20.54
C HIS A 389 -19.83 5.43 19.30
N ASP A 390 -20.34 4.21 19.45
CA ASP A 390 -20.52 3.28 18.33
C ASP A 390 -21.33 3.96 17.21
N ARG A 391 -20.89 3.79 15.95
CA ARG A 391 -21.47 4.41 14.75
C ARG A 391 -21.34 5.93 14.60
N GLU A 392 -20.76 6.63 15.56
CA GLU A 392 -20.40 8.05 15.39
C GLU A 392 -19.09 8.17 14.61
N VAL A 393 -19.07 8.99 13.55
CA VAL A 393 -17.91 9.22 12.71
C VAL A 393 -16.95 10.22 13.33
N GLY A 394 -15.73 9.79 13.53
CA GLY A 394 -14.64 10.61 14.02
C GLY A 394 -13.30 10.26 13.38
N GLU A 395 -12.24 10.91 13.85
CA GLU A 395 -10.86 10.58 13.46
C GLU A 395 -10.41 9.31 14.21
N ILE A 396 -9.83 8.37 13.49
CA ILE A 396 -9.26 7.17 14.07
C ILE A 396 -7.91 7.52 14.68
N GLU A 397 -7.71 7.17 15.95
CA GLU A 397 -6.46 7.32 16.65
C GLU A 397 -5.97 5.96 17.18
N LEU A 398 -4.65 5.76 17.13
CA LEU A 398 -3.99 4.49 17.42
C LEU A 398 -2.91 4.66 18.50
N ARG A 399 -2.73 3.61 19.30
CA ARG A 399 -1.62 3.49 20.25
C ARG A 399 -1.21 2.02 20.36
N GLY A 400 0.09 1.73 20.48
CA GLY A 400 0.57 0.36 20.72
C GLY A 400 1.98 0.12 20.21
N ASP A 401 2.39 -1.15 20.25
CA ASP A 401 3.77 -1.59 20.09
C ASP A 401 4.32 -1.41 18.66
N SER A 402 3.45 -1.48 17.65
CA SER A 402 3.83 -1.31 16.24
C SER A 402 3.72 0.14 15.72
N ILE A 403 3.36 1.09 16.60
CA ILE A 403 3.28 2.51 16.21
C ILE A 403 4.67 3.12 16.12
N THR A 404 4.93 3.83 15.01
CA THR A 404 6.15 4.59 14.79
C THR A 404 6.42 5.59 15.93
N PRO A 405 7.69 5.86 16.30
CA PRO A 405 8.00 6.99 17.16
C PRO A 405 7.89 8.36 16.45
N GLY A 406 7.72 8.37 15.12
CA GLY A 406 7.54 9.59 14.33
C GLY A 406 8.24 9.57 12.98
N TYR A 407 8.46 10.77 12.44
CA TYR A 407 9.11 10.97 11.15
C TYR A 407 10.58 11.38 11.31
N PHE A 408 11.45 10.74 10.55
CA PHE A 408 12.89 10.95 10.62
C PHE A 408 13.25 12.39 10.25
N ARG A 409 14.01 13.05 11.12
CA ARG A 409 14.46 14.46 10.99
C ARG A 409 13.32 15.47 10.76
N ASN A 410 12.08 15.10 11.16
CA ASN A 410 10.92 15.97 11.00
C ASN A 410 10.09 16.05 12.30
N PRO A 411 10.57 16.78 13.31
CA PRO A 411 9.90 16.89 14.61
C PRO A 411 8.54 17.60 14.53
N GLU A 412 8.37 18.54 13.60
CA GLU A 412 7.09 19.25 13.40
C GLU A 412 6.01 18.31 12.91
N ALA A 413 6.31 17.52 11.85
CA ALA A 413 5.36 16.52 11.36
C ALA A 413 5.09 15.44 12.42
N THR A 414 6.10 15.06 13.21
CA THR A 414 5.92 14.14 14.33
C THR A 414 4.96 14.70 15.35
N ALA A 415 5.20 15.92 15.83
CA ALA A 415 4.33 16.57 16.84
C ALA A 415 2.89 16.74 16.33
N ALA A 416 2.70 17.09 15.05
CA ALA A 416 1.39 17.26 14.44
C ALA A 416 0.61 15.93 14.30
N SER A 417 1.32 14.80 14.24
CA SER A 417 0.72 13.47 14.05
C SER A 417 0.34 12.78 15.36
N PHE A 418 0.67 13.35 16.52
CA PHE A 418 0.34 12.76 17.81
C PHE A 418 -0.49 13.71 18.68
N ARG A 419 -1.42 13.14 19.45
CA ARG A 419 -2.20 13.81 20.48
C ARG A 419 -2.18 12.94 21.74
N ASP A 420 -1.60 13.42 22.83
CA ASP A 420 -1.56 12.72 24.12
C ASP A 420 -1.04 11.26 24.00
N GLY A 421 -0.03 11.03 23.15
CA GLY A 421 0.56 9.72 22.89
C GLY A 421 -0.27 8.80 21.97
N TRP A 422 -1.31 9.33 21.33
CA TRP A 422 -2.09 8.66 20.30
C TRP A 422 -1.68 9.17 18.92
N LEU A 423 -1.39 8.24 18.00
CA LEU A 423 -1.19 8.55 16.58
C LEU A 423 -2.53 8.91 15.97
N ARG A 424 -2.60 10.08 15.35
CA ARG A 424 -3.72 10.54 14.54
C ARG A 424 -3.55 10.04 13.13
N THR A 425 -4.45 9.19 12.65
CA THR A 425 -4.32 8.58 11.31
C THR A 425 -4.67 9.55 10.18
N GLY A 426 -5.48 10.57 10.49
CA GLY A 426 -6.11 11.42 9.49
C GLY A 426 -7.25 10.74 8.72
N ASP A 427 -7.56 9.49 9.04
CA ASP A 427 -8.69 8.77 8.46
C ASP A 427 -9.94 8.96 9.34
N LEU A 428 -11.06 9.23 8.69
CA LEU A 428 -12.38 9.30 9.32
C LEU A 428 -13.07 7.95 9.20
N GLY A 429 -13.66 7.52 10.30
CA GLY A 429 -14.36 6.26 10.37
C GLY A 429 -15.17 6.12 11.65
N TYR A 430 -15.70 4.93 11.86
CA TYR A 430 -16.47 4.59 13.06
C TYR A 430 -16.25 3.12 13.43
N LEU A 431 -16.71 2.75 14.61
CA LEU A 431 -16.82 1.35 15.02
C LEU A 431 -18.26 0.88 14.81
N ALA A 432 -18.42 -0.32 14.24
CA ALA A 432 -19.67 -1.05 14.16
C ALA A 432 -19.48 -2.41 14.82
N GLU A 433 -20.06 -2.61 16.01
CA GLU A 433 -19.92 -3.87 16.77
C GLU A 433 -18.45 -4.22 17.07
N GLY A 434 -17.60 -3.18 17.23
CA GLY A 434 -16.17 -3.30 17.48
C GLY A 434 -15.32 -3.57 16.23
N GLU A 435 -15.89 -3.58 15.03
CA GLU A 435 -15.18 -3.61 13.76
C GLU A 435 -15.01 -2.21 13.18
N ILE A 436 -13.88 -2.00 12.52
CA ILE A 436 -13.51 -0.70 11.93
C ILE A 436 -14.18 -0.53 10.57
N VAL A 437 -14.76 0.65 10.35
CA VAL A 437 -15.27 1.08 9.05
C VAL A 437 -14.67 2.44 8.71
N ILE A 438 -13.99 2.54 7.57
CA ILE A 438 -13.38 3.80 7.09
C ILE A 438 -14.34 4.50 6.13
N CYS A 439 -14.59 5.78 6.37
CA CYS A 439 -15.42 6.63 5.51
C CYS A 439 -14.63 7.38 4.46
N GLY A 440 -13.40 7.79 4.79
CA GLY A 440 -12.51 8.59 3.93
C GLY A 440 -11.44 9.32 4.73
N ARG A 441 -10.69 10.23 4.10
CA ARG A 441 -9.65 11.02 4.76
C ARG A 441 -10.15 12.39 5.15
N ARG A 442 -9.85 12.82 6.38
CA ARG A 442 -10.24 14.12 6.92
C ARG A 442 -9.89 15.29 5.99
N LYS A 443 -8.68 15.31 5.47
CA LYS A 443 -8.17 16.38 4.58
C LYS A 443 -8.80 16.39 3.19
N ASP A 444 -9.41 15.28 2.79
CA ASP A 444 -9.98 15.10 1.45
C ASP A 444 -11.50 15.35 1.43
N VAL A 445 -12.15 15.43 2.59
CA VAL A 445 -13.59 15.72 2.71
C VAL A 445 -13.92 17.08 2.08
N ILE A 446 -14.94 17.09 1.23
CA ILE A 446 -15.44 18.30 0.56
C ILE A 446 -16.60 18.85 1.39
N ILE A 447 -16.45 20.07 1.92
CA ILE A 447 -17.48 20.69 2.74
C ILE A 447 -18.36 21.57 1.85
N VAL A 448 -19.50 21.08 1.45
CA VAL A 448 -20.42 21.79 0.56
C VAL A 448 -21.85 21.77 1.08
N GLY A 449 -22.45 22.94 1.22
CA GLY A 449 -23.84 23.08 1.70
C GLY A 449 -24.07 22.52 3.11
N GLY A 450 -23.05 22.54 3.98
CA GLY A 450 -23.12 22.01 5.35
C GLY A 450 -22.98 20.47 5.43
N ARG A 451 -22.61 19.82 4.32
CA ARG A 451 -22.40 18.36 4.25
C ARG A 451 -20.93 18.04 4.10
N ASN A 452 -20.51 16.95 4.71
CA ASN A 452 -19.17 16.35 4.58
C ASN A 452 -19.21 15.29 3.45
N VAL A 453 -19.00 15.72 2.21
CA VAL A 453 -19.02 14.84 1.04
C VAL A 453 -17.68 14.13 0.90
N PHE A 454 -17.71 12.83 0.75
CA PHE A 454 -16.50 12.01 0.55
C PHE A 454 -16.19 11.90 -0.96
N PRO A 455 -15.00 12.30 -1.40
CA PRO A 455 -14.63 12.28 -2.81
C PRO A 455 -14.76 10.90 -3.46
N GLU A 456 -14.49 9.86 -2.69
CA GLU A 456 -14.54 8.46 -3.13
C GLU A 456 -15.93 8.07 -3.69
N ASP A 457 -17.00 8.63 -3.14
CA ASP A 457 -18.37 8.37 -3.60
C ASP A 457 -18.62 8.99 -4.98
N ILE A 458 -18.03 10.17 -5.23
CA ILE A 458 -18.06 10.85 -6.54
C ILE A 458 -17.21 10.07 -7.54
N GLU A 459 -15.98 9.76 -7.18
CA GLU A 459 -15.00 9.06 -8.02
C GLU A 459 -15.52 7.69 -8.47
N ARG A 460 -16.13 6.92 -7.55
CA ARG A 460 -16.79 5.65 -7.85
C ARG A 460 -17.96 5.82 -8.82
N ALA A 461 -18.82 6.80 -8.60
CA ALA A 461 -19.96 7.05 -9.47
C ALA A 461 -19.53 7.44 -10.88
N VAL A 462 -18.52 8.31 -11.00
CA VAL A 462 -18.00 8.81 -12.29
C VAL A 462 -17.24 7.73 -13.05
N ALA A 463 -16.56 6.82 -12.35
CA ALA A 463 -15.84 5.70 -12.98
C ALA A 463 -16.74 4.75 -13.79
N LEU A 464 -18.07 4.80 -13.58
CA LEU A 464 -19.07 4.00 -14.30
C LEU A 464 -19.65 4.72 -15.54
N VAL A 465 -19.22 5.95 -15.82
CA VAL A 465 -19.69 6.71 -16.99
C VAL A 465 -18.95 6.25 -18.24
N ASP A 466 -19.71 5.93 -19.29
CA ASP A 466 -19.13 5.58 -20.58
C ASP A 466 -18.27 6.72 -21.15
N GLY A 467 -17.09 6.38 -21.64
CA GLY A 467 -16.07 7.34 -22.09
C GLY A 467 -15.11 7.81 -20.99
N VAL A 468 -15.40 7.57 -19.71
CA VAL A 468 -14.47 7.78 -18.60
C VAL A 468 -13.56 6.55 -18.44
N ARG A 469 -12.29 6.80 -18.22
CA ARG A 469 -11.33 5.73 -17.92
C ARG A 469 -11.46 5.32 -16.46
N ALA A 470 -12.09 4.18 -16.20
CA ALA A 470 -12.29 3.65 -14.85
C ALA A 470 -10.98 3.62 -14.04
N GLY A 471 -11.05 4.02 -12.74
CA GLY A 471 -9.90 4.13 -11.86
C GLY A 471 -8.99 5.34 -12.13
N ASN A 472 -9.44 6.28 -12.96
CA ASN A 472 -8.71 7.52 -13.28
C ASN A 472 -9.66 8.74 -13.18
N VAL A 473 -10.22 8.89 -11.99
CA VAL A 473 -11.10 10.00 -11.61
C VAL A 473 -10.62 10.55 -10.28
N ILE A 474 -10.52 11.85 -10.16
CA ILE A 474 -10.23 12.56 -8.90
C ILE A 474 -11.30 13.61 -8.68
N ALA A 475 -11.91 13.61 -7.49
CA ALA A 475 -12.80 14.65 -7.03
C ALA A 475 -12.18 15.38 -5.83
N PHE A 476 -12.37 16.69 -5.76
CA PHE A 476 -11.91 17.52 -4.64
C PHE A 476 -12.72 18.81 -4.50
N GLY A 477 -12.62 19.39 -3.31
CA GLY A 477 -13.13 20.72 -3.06
C GLY A 477 -12.16 21.82 -3.47
N ALA A 478 -12.64 22.86 -4.16
CA ALA A 478 -11.87 24.06 -4.48
C ALA A 478 -12.67 25.32 -4.15
N PRO A 479 -12.01 26.49 -3.94
CA PRO A 479 -12.70 27.76 -3.74
C PRO A 479 -13.59 28.08 -4.94
N GLY A 480 -14.90 28.16 -4.70
CA GLY A 480 -15.87 28.54 -5.70
C GLY A 480 -16.26 30.01 -5.63
N ARG A 481 -17.27 30.40 -6.44
CA ARG A 481 -17.83 31.75 -6.39
C ARG A 481 -18.36 32.06 -4.98
N LYS A 482 -18.04 33.23 -4.44
CA LYS A 482 -18.44 33.72 -3.10
C LYS A 482 -17.74 32.99 -1.91
N GLY A 483 -16.55 32.44 -2.11
CA GLY A 483 -15.77 31.85 -1.02
C GLY A 483 -16.33 30.54 -0.45
N ARG A 484 -17.32 29.93 -1.09
CA ARG A 484 -17.83 28.59 -0.72
C ARG A 484 -17.05 27.51 -1.45
N GLU A 485 -16.83 26.39 -0.79
CA GLU A 485 -16.20 25.24 -1.42
C GLU A 485 -17.11 24.66 -2.51
N SER A 486 -16.51 24.30 -3.65
CA SER A 486 -17.19 23.79 -4.84
C SER A 486 -16.59 22.44 -5.21
N ILE A 487 -17.41 21.53 -5.72
CA ILE A 487 -16.99 20.20 -6.17
C ILE A 487 -16.39 20.32 -7.56
N ILE A 488 -15.12 19.92 -7.69
CA ILE A 488 -14.42 19.79 -8.97
C ILE A 488 -14.20 18.30 -9.23
N VAL A 489 -14.44 17.87 -10.47
CA VAL A 489 -14.18 16.50 -10.93
C VAL A 489 -13.20 16.54 -12.07
N VAL A 490 -12.09 15.83 -11.95
CA VAL A 490 -11.10 15.63 -13.02
C VAL A 490 -11.11 14.17 -13.43
N ALA A 491 -11.34 13.87 -14.71
CA ALA A 491 -11.45 12.50 -15.19
C ALA A 491 -10.67 12.30 -16.49
N GLU A 492 -9.94 11.18 -16.59
CA GLU A 492 -9.31 10.78 -17.85
C GLU A 492 -10.36 10.23 -18.83
N THR A 493 -10.30 10.69 -20.08
CA THR A 493 -11.16 10.22 -21.18
C THR A 493 -10.35 9.95 -22.44
N LYS A 494 -10.87 9.07 -23.31
CA LYS A 494 -10.39 8.89 -24.68
C LYS A 494 -11.24 9.66 -25.71
N SER A 495 -12.27 10.35 -25.27
CA SER A 495 -13.14 11.18 -26.11
C SER A 495 -12.60 12.60 -26.15
N PHE A 496 -12.32 13.11 -27.33
CA PHE A 496 -11.72 14.42 -27.57
C PHE A 496 -12.67 15.33 -28.34
N ASP A 497 -12.43 16.62 -28.31
CA ASP A 497 -13.20 17.65 -29.02
C ASP A 497 -14.72 17.54 -28.75
N ALA A 498 -15.53 17.52 -29.80
CA ALA A 498 -16.99 17.41 -29.70
C ALA A 498 -17.46 16.11 -28.99
N GLY A 499 -16.64 15.08 -28.91
CA GLY A 499 -16.93 13.84 -28.17
C GLY A 499 -16.80 13.99 -26.66
N ALA A 500 -16.15 15.04 -26.16
CA ALA A 500 -15.97 15.29 -24.72
C ALA A 500 -17.25 15.86 -24.06
N ASP A 501 -18.06 16.63 -24.77
CA ASP A 501 -19.27 17.26 -24.21
C ASP A 501 -20.35 16.29 -23.74
N PRO A 502 -20.67 15.20 -24.46
CA PRO A 502 -21.59 14.17 -23.97
C PRO A 502 -21.05 13.48 -22.69
N VAL A 503 -19.73 13.22 -22.61
CA VAL A 503 -19.10 12.61 -21.43
C VAL A 503 -19.21 13.59 -20.24
N ARG A 504 -18.93 14.88 -20.46
CA ARG A 504 -19.05 15.91 -19.41
C ARG A 504 -20.47 15.99 -18.86
N THR A 505 -21.48 15.96 -19.76
CA THR A 505 -22.89 15.96 -19.37
C THR A 505 -23.26 14.72 -18.55
N ALA A 506 -22.86 13.54 -19.01
CA ALA A 506 -23.12 12.27 -18.32
C ALA A 506 -22.45 12.23 -16.93
N VAL A 507 -21.24 12.78 -16.80
CA VAL A 507 -20.55 12.93 -15.51
C VAL A 507 -21.33 13.84 -14.58
N ALA A 508 -21.81 15.02 -15.06
CA ALA A 508 -22.59 15.93 -14.24
C ALA A 508 -23.88 15.29 -13.71
N GLU A 509 -24.62 14.61 -14.58
CA GLU A 509 -25.85 13.88 -14.21
C GLU A 509 -25.55 12.76 -13.21
N ARG A 510 -24.47 12.01 -13.44
CA ARG A 510 -24.09 10.89 -12.57
C ARG A 510 -23.71 11.36 -11.18
N VAL A 511 -22.92 12.42 -11.05
CA VAL A 511 -22.57 13.04 -9.76
C VAL A 511 -23.81 13.55 -9.05
N THR A 512 -24.66 14.31 -9.75
CA THR A 512 -25.91 14.85 -9.19
C THR A 512 -26.81 13.72 -8.66
N ARG A 513 -26.93 12.62 -9.40
CA ARG A 513 -27.69 11.44 -8.96
C ARG A 513 -27.03 10.76 -7.75
N ALA A 514 -25.70 10.66 -7.75
CA ALA A 514 -24.96 9.97 -6.71
C ALA A 514 -24.99 10.69 -5.37
N ILE A 515 -24.77 12.00 -5.33
CA ILE A 515 -24.62 12.77 -4.08
C ILE A 515 -25.69 13.87 -3.89
N GLY A 516 -26.56 14.09 -4.86
CA GLY A 516 -27.62 15.12 -4.81
C GLY A 516 -27.12 16.56 -4.96
N ILE A 517 -25.85 16.77 -5.36
CA ILE A 517 -25.22 18.06 -5.58
C ILE A 517 -24.51 18.02 -6.93
N PRO A 518 -24.78 18.95 -7.86
CA PRO A 518 -24.05 18.98 -9.12
C PRO A 518 -22.60 19.43 -8.90
N PRO A 519 -21.65 18.90 -9.68
CA PRO A 519 -20.28 19.42 -9.68
C PRO A 519 -20.29 20.85 -10.27
N SER A 520 -19.42 21.70 -9.74
CA SER A 520 -19.27 23.07 -10.26
C SER A 520 -18.46 23.12 -11.54
N GLU A 521 -17.53 22.17 -11.67
CA GLU A 521 -16.68 22.04 -12.85
C GLU A 521 -16.28 20.59 -13.08
N ILE A 522 -16.19 20.19 -14.35
CA ILE A 522 -15.73 18.90 -14.81
C ILE A 522 -14.61 19.13 -15.82
N VAL A 523 -13.41 18.70 -15.46
CA VAL A 523 -12.21 18.78 -16.30
C VAL A 523 -11.93 17.40 -16.87
N LEU A 524 -12.16 17.20 -18.15
CA LEU A 524 -11.77 15.99 -18.84
C LEU A 524 -10.34 16.15 -19.36
N VAL A 525 -9.50 15.17 -19.12
CA VAL A 525 -8.07 15.19 -19.48
C VAL A 525 -7.68 13.93 -20.25
N ALA A 526 -6.60 14.00 -21.02
CA ALA A 526 -6.08 12.87 -21.77
C ALA A 526 -5.62 11.72 -20.85
N PRO A 527 -5.62 10.46 -21.34
CA PRO A 527 -5.10 9.32 -20.58
C PRO A 527 -3.66 9.53 -20.12
N GLY A 528 -3.40 9.31 -18.82
CA GLY A 528 -2.08 9.49 -18.20
C GLY A 528 -1.82 10.87 -17.63
N SER A 529 -2.76 11.80 -17.71
CA SER A 529 -2.62 13.18 -17.18
C SER A 529 -2.79 13.27 -15.65
N LEU A 530 -3.56 12.35 -15.06
CA LEU A 530 -3.76 12.36 -13.61
C LEU A 530 -2.50 11.95 -12.86
N PRO A 531 -2.08 12.74 -11.84
CA PRO A 531 -0.90 12.42 -11.05
C PRO A 531 -1.13 11.16 -10.21
N LYS A 532 -0.14 10.27 -10.22
CA LYS A 532 -0.14 9.03 -9.44
C LYS A 532 1.14 8.87 -8.67
N THR A 533 1.06 8.17 -7.55
CA THR A 533 2.24 7.73 -6.81
C THR A 533 2.99 6.65 -7.57
N SER A 534 4.23 6.34 -7.15
CA SER A 534 5.00 5.20 -7.68
C SER A 534 4.28 3.85 -7.52
N SER A 535 3.35 3.71 -6.56
CA SER A 535 2.50 2.53 -6.38
C SER A 535 1.19 2.56 -7.19
N GLY A 536 0.96 3.60 -8.01
CA GLY A 536 -0.21 3.72 -8.88
C GLY A 536 -1.45 4.40 -8.27
N LYS A 537 -1.40 4.82 -6.99
CA LYS A 537 -2.49 5.53 -6.32
C LYS A 537 -2.63 6.95 -6.84
N LEU A 538 -3.87 7.42 -7.02
CA LEU A 538 -4.15 8.80 -7.41
C LEU A 538 -3.72 9.81 -6.33
N GLN A 539 -3.09 10.90 -6.76
CA GLN A 539 -2.60 11.98 -5.88
C GLN A 539 -3.56 13.17 -5.92
N ARG A 540 -4.63 13.12 -5.09
CA ARG A 540 -5.69 14.14 -5.06
C ARG A 540 -5.14 15.54 -4.79
N SER A 541 -4.27 15.70 -3.80
CA SER A 541 -3.70 17.02 -3.47
C SER A 541 -2.89 17.61 -4.62
N LEU A 542 -2.02 16.81 -5.27
CA LEU A 542 -1.24 17.28 -6.41
C LEU A 542 -2.14 17.60 -7.62
N CYS A 543 -3.21 16.85 -7.82
CA CYS A 543 -4.20 17.17 -8.86
C CYS A 543 -4.91 18.50 -8.57
N LYS A 544 -5.31 18.73 -7.31
CA LYS A 544 -5.88 20.01 -6.86
C LYS A 544 -4.91 21.17 -7.05
N ASP A 545 -3.64 21.00 -6.69
CA ASP A 545 -2.61 22.04 -6.86
C ASP A 545 -2.40 22.38 -8.34
N ARG A 546 -2.35 21.36 -9.22
CA ARG A 546 -2.26 21.56 -10.68
C ARG A 546 -3.49 22.27 -11.25
N TYR A 547 -4.68 21.94 -10.74
CA TYR A 547 -5.92 22.61 -11.12
C TYR A 547 -5.89 24.10 -10.72
N LEU A 548 -5.53 24.39 -9.47
CA LEU A 548 -5.46 25.77 -8.95
C LEU A 548 -4.38 26.62 -9.62
N SER A 549 -3.38 25.99 -10.22
CA SER A 549 -2.28 26.63 -10.95
C SER A 549 -2.50 26.65 -12.47
N ASP A 550 -3.67 26.27 -12.97
CA ASP A 550 -4.03 26.18 -14.40
C ASP A 550 -3.06 25.30 -15.23
N ILE A 551 -2.47 24.27 -14.60
CA ILE A 551 -1.51 23.35 -15.27
C ILE A 551 -2.24 22.18 -15.95
N LEU A 552 -3.48 21.85 -15.56
CA LEU A 552 -4.25 20.78 -16.19
C LEU A 552 -4.67 21.22 -17.60
N VAL A 553 -4.37 20.36 -18.58
CA VAL A 553 -4.75 20.60 -19.98
C VAL A 553 -6.02 19.83 -20.28
N PRO A 554 -7.18 20.51 -20.39
CA PRO A 554 -8.45 19.87 -20.78
C PRO A 554 -8.41 19.35 -22.22
N VAL A 555 -9.21 18.31 -22.52
CA VAL A 555 -9.46 17.79 -23.87
C VAL A 555 -10.79 18.29 -24.42
#